data_89ecbd64bb487a1372c544ccc469ef0c
#
_entry.id   89ecbd64bb487a1372c544ccc469ef0c
#
_cell.length_a   1.000
_cell.length_b   1.000
_cell.length_c   1.000
_cell.angle_alpha   90.00
_cell.angle_beta   90.00
_cell.angle_gamma   90.00
#
_symmetry.space_group_name_H-M   'P 1'
#
loop_
_entity.id
_entity.type
_entity.pdbx_description
1 polymer ?
#
loop_
_entity_poly.entity_id
_entity_poly.type
_entity_poly.pdbx_seq_one_letter_code
_entity_poly.pdbx_strand_id
1 'polypeptide(L)'
;MTMGCSSWFRVLVMWWLCLTLSVPAHAAISVVDDQGAKVTLAAPPQRIVSLLPSLTESVCVLGACGRLVATDRWSNWPESVRRLPKLGGLDDANLELILAQRPDLVLLSSSNRLAARLRALGLTVAELDAEDLPQVQRLLTKVAALLGVPQQAAVQWQVIESDIRKAQAMVPAAARGTRVYFEVSSALYAAGESSYIGQLLTRLGAVNVVSAQWGPFPKLNPEFVVRAQPDLIMLSATEAEGLVRRPGWSQMKAVQRGRICAMPPVDYDVLSRPGPRLGAAAQV
;
A
#
# COMPACT_ATOMS: atom_id res chain seq x y z
N MET A 1 -61.59 27.82 53.44
CA MET A 1 -61.21 26.45 53.00
C MET A 1 -60.57 26.59 51.64
N THR A 2 -59.23 26.76 51.61
CA THR A 2 -58.41 26.89 50.37
C THR A 2 -57.35 25.83 50.46
N MET A 3 -57.50 24.75 49.72
CA MET A 3 -56.46 23.70 49.56
C MET A 3 -55.59 23.99 48.35
N GLY A 4 -54.32 24.01 48.61
CA GLY A 4 -53.29 24.43 47.68
C GLY A 4 -52.98 23.42 46.55
N CYS A 5 -52.84 23.98 45.36
CA CYS A 5 -52.47 23.31 44.12
C CYS A 5 -51.02 23.71 43.77
N SER A 6 -50.01 23.23 44.51
CA SER A 6 -48.62 23.62 44.25
C SER A 6 -47.56 22.53 44.33
N SER A 7 -48.00 21.21 44.53
CA SER A 7 -47.03 20.16 44.72
C SER A 7 -46.71 19.29 43.45
N TRP A 8 -47.53 19.37 42.43
CA TRP A 8 -47.39 18.50 41.24
C TRP A 8 -46.48 19.09 40.14
N PHE A 9 -46.23 20.36 40.15
CA PHE A 9 -45.37 21.03 39.12
C PHE A 9 -43.88 20.81 39.38
N ARG A 10 -43.44 20.46 40.58
CA ARG A 10 -42.04 20.25 40.93
C ARG A 10 -41.52 18.87 40.57
N VAL A 11 -42.39 17.86 40.45
CA VAL A 11 -41.99 16.49 40.10
C VAL A 11 -41.79 16.30 38.60
N LEU A 12 -42.54 17.05 37.77
CA LEU A 12 -42.38 16.96 36.29
C LEU A 12 -41.15 17.64 35.74
N VAL A 13 -40.59 18.64 36.42
CA VAL A 13 -39.37 19.34 35.98
C VAL A 13 -38.11 18.53 36.29
N MET A 14 -38.14 17.65 37.29
CA MET A 14 -36.97 16.83 37.67
C MET A 14 -36.78 15.57 36.79
N TRP A 15 -37.77 15.16 36.01
CA TRP A 15 -37.69 14.01 35.07
C TRP A 15 -37.16 14.41 33.70
N TRP A 16 -37.08 15.70 33.38
CA TRP A 16 -36.60 16.19 32.08
C TRP A 16 -35.09 16.46 32.05
N LEU A 17 -34.38 16.42 33.19
CA LEU A 17 -32.96 16.73 33.26
C LEU A 17 -32.05 15.49 33.18
N CYS A 18 -32.61 14.28 33.05
CA CYS A 18 -31.82 13.05 32.90
C CYS A 18 -31.80 12.47 31.48
N LEU A 19 -32.12 13.25 30.44
CA LEU A 19 -31.68 12.89 29.09
C LEU A 19 -30.19 13.17 28.99
N THR A 20 -29.37 12.37 29.68
CA THR A 20 -27.95 12.31 29.49
C THR A 20 -27.70 12.02 28.02
N LEU A 21 -27.07 12.98 27.33
CA LEU A 21 -26.45 12.79 26.04
C LEU A 21 -25.57 11.54 26.11
N SER A 22 -26.15 10.42 25.70
CA SER A 22 -25.34 9.20 25.42
C SER A 22 -24.47 9.53 24.23
N VAL A 23 -23.31 10.14 24.48
CA VAL A 23 -22.25 10.22 23.50
C VAL A 23 -21.90 8.77 23.16
N PRO A 24 -22.09 8.30 21.93
CA PRO A 24 -21.69 6.95 21.58
C PRO A 24 -20.20 6.82 21.90
N ALA A 25 -19.88 6.03 22.90
CA ALA A 25 -18.51 5.66 23.20
C ALA A 25 -18.01 4.84 22.01
N HIS A 26 -17.32 5.49 21.08
CA HIS A 26 -16.60 4.77 20.03
C HIS A 26 -15.56 3.91 20.73
N ALA A 27 -15.63 2.59 20.51
CA ALA A 27 -14.59 1.70 21.00
C ALA A 27 -13.24 2.18 20.43
N ALA A 28 -12.25 2.33 21.30
CA ALA A 28 -10.91 2.73 20.89
C ALA A 28 -10.39 1.76 19.83
N ILE A 29 -9.90 2.30 18.74
CA ILE A 29 -9.28 1.54 17.66
C ILE A 29 -7.88 1.13 18.12
N SER A 30 -7.55 -0.16 18.01
CA SER A 30 -6.22 -0.66 18.37
C SER A 30 -5.73 -1.65 17.33
N VAL A 31 -4.55 -1.39 16.76
CA VAL A 31 -3.88 -2.23 15.76
C VAL A 31 -2.43 -2.41 16.17
N VAL A 32 -1.90 -3.60 15.98
CA VAL A 32 -0.44 -3.84 16.08
C VAL A 32 0.15 -3.64 14.69
N ASP A 33 1.11 -2.72 14.55
CA ASP A 33 1.78 -2.45 13.29
C ASP A 33 2.78 -3.56 12.90
N ASP A 34 3.51 -3.42 11.80
CA ASP A 34 4.42 -4.47 11.33
C ASP A 34 5.77 -4.49 12.08
N GLN A 35 6.02 -3.50 12.93
CA GLN A 35 7.15 -3.46 13.87
C GLN A 35 6.77 -3.92 15.29
N GLY A 36 5.53 -4.41 15.48
CA GLY A 36 5.03 -4.88 16.78
C GLY A 36 4.56 -3.76 17.72
N ALA A 37 4.55 -2.50 17.27
CA ALA A 37 4.06 -1.40 18.08
C ALA A 37 2.53 -1.35 18.09
N LYS A 38 1.96 -1.15 19.30
CA LYS A 38 0.52 -0.97 19.46
C LYS A 38 0.13 0.47 19.12
N VAL A 39 -0.62 0.63 18.04
CA VAL A 39 -1.19 1.90 17.59
C VAL A 39 -2.61 2.01 18.10
N THR A 40 -2.92 3.05 18.88
CA THR A 40 -4.23 3.27 19.48
C THR A 40 -4.78 4.63 19.10
N LEU A 41 -6.02 4.68 18.65
CA LEU A 41 -6.76 5.89 18.31
C LEU A 41 -8.08 5.91 19.09
N ALA A 42 -8.42 7.05 19.66
CA ALA A 42 -9.68 7.23 20.39
C ALA A 42 -10.92 7.22 19.46
N ALA A 43 -10.72 7.63 18.20
CA ALA A 43 -11.74 7.66 17.14
C ALA A 43 -11.06 7.49 15.77
N PRO A 44 -11.82 7.23 14.69
CA PRO A 44 -11.28 7.19 13.33
C PRO A 44 -10.56 8.49 12.97
N PRO A 45 -9.31 8.41 12.44
CA PRO A 45 -8.50 9.59 12.16
C PRO A 45 -9.14 10.49 11.12
N GLN A 46 -8.99 11.80 11.27
CA GLN A 46 -9.52 12.82 10.37
C GLN A 46 -8.42 13.56 9.60
N ARG A 47 -7.17 13.48 10.08
CA ARG A 47 -6.01 14.14 9.47
C ARG A 47 -4.88 13.15 9.31
N ILE A 48 -4.81 12.53 8.15
CA ILE A 48 -3.87 11.46 7.85
C ILE A 48 -2.73 12.00 6.99
N VAL A 49 -1.51 11.75 7.42
CA VAL A 49 -0.32 11.87 6.58
C VAL A 49 0.07 10.46 6.13
N SER A 50 0.25 10.25 4.82
CA SER A 50 0.71 9.00 4.26
C SER A 50 2.02 9.19 3.50
N LEU A 51 3.07 8.48 3.92
CA LEU A 51 4.44 8.61 3.39
C LEU A 51 4.86 7.42 2.51
N LEU A 52 3.87 6.71 1.95
CA LEU A 52 4.09 5.61 1.00
C LEU A 52 2.93 5.53 0.01
N PRO A 53 3.16 5.43 -1.32
CA PRO A 53 2.09 5.40 -2.32
C PRO A 53 1.05 4.30 -2.09
N SER A 54 1.47 3.07 -1.76
CA SER A 54 0.55 1.96 -1.51
C SER A 54 -0.38 2.20 -0.31
N LEU A 55 0.10 2.89 0.73
CA LEU A 55 -0.70 3.29 1.89
C LEU A 55 -1.68 4.41 1.53
N THR A 56 -1.23 5.40 0.76
CA THR A 56 -2.08 6.48 0.22
C THR A 56 -3.23 5.89 -0.61
N GLU A 57 -2.93 4.96 -1.51
CA GLU A 57 -3.90 4.26 -2.34
C GLU A 57 -4.87 3.43 -1.48
N SER A 58 -4.36 2.75 -0.44
CA SER A 58 -5.18 1.98 0.50
C SER A 58 -6.16 2.85 1.28
N VAL A 59 -5.72 4.01 1.80
CA VAL A 59 -6.61 4.98 2.46
C VAL A 59 -7.72 5.41 1.51
N CYS A 60 -7.39 5.66 0.24
CA CYS A 60 -8.36 6.15 -0.74
C CYS A 60 -9.40 5.07 -1.13
N VAL A 61 -8.99 3.84 -1.42
CA VAL A 61 -9.96 2.78 -1.82
C VAL A 61 -10.86 2.34 -0.66
N LEU A 62 -10.39 2.52 0.58
CA LEU A 62 -11.18 2.28 1.79
C LEU A 62 -12.14 3.44 2.14
N GLY A 63 -12.27 4.43 1.26
CA GLY A 63 -13.24 5.52 1.38
C GLY A 63 -12.80 6.70 2.26
N ALA A 64 -11.52 6.76 2.67
CA ALA A 64 -11.01 7.81 3.55
C ALA A 64 -10.07 8.81 2.85
N CYS A 65 -10.10 8.89 1.51
CA CYS A 65 -9.21 9.76 0.73
C CYS A 65 -9.30 11.24 1.14
N GLY A 66 -10.51 11.72 1.48
CA GLY A 66 -10.73 13.10 1.95
C GLY A 66 -10.13 13.42 3.32
N ARG A 67 -9.64 12.42 4.07
CA ARG A 67 -8.94 12.59 5.35
C ARG A 67 -7.42 12.75 5.18
N LEU A 68 -6.88 12.51 3.97
CA LEU A 68 -5.47 12.76 3.68
C LEU A 68 -5.21 14.27 3.65
N VAL A 69 -4.25 14.74 4.45
CA VAL A 69 -3.84 16.14 4.52
C VAL A 69 -2.50 16.39 3.82
N ALA A 70 -1.67 15.38 3.67
CA ALA A 70 -0.42 15.41 2.90
C ALA A 70 0.05 13.99 2.58
N THR A 71 0.93 13.89 1.58
CA THR A 71 1.48 12.60 1.13
C THR A 71 2.97 12.70 0.85
N ASP A 72 3.62 11.54 0.57
CA ASP A 72 4.93 11.52 -0.05
C ASP A 72 4.92 12.08 -1.48
N ARG A 73 6.13 12.33 -2.06
CA ARG A 73 6.25 12.92 -3.41
C ARG A 73 5.77 12.00 -4.53
N TRP A 74 5.77 10.68 -4.32
CA TRP A 74 5.46 9.68 -5.33
C TRP A 74 3.97 9.28 -5.35
N SER A 75 3.21 9.65 -4.33
CA SER A 75 1.77 9.44 -4.26
C SER A 75 1.07 10.31 -5.30
N ASN A 76 0.58 9.69 -6.37
CA ASN A 76 -0.01 10.33 -7.55
C ASN A 76 -1.38 9.74 -7.94
N TRP A 77 -1.87 8.76 -7.19
CA TRP A 77 -3.17 8.13 -7.43
C TRP A 77 -3.99 8.03 -6.12
N PRO A 78 -5.32 8.28 -6.17
CA PRO A 78 -6.09 8.84 -7.30
C PRO A 78 -5.70 10.30 -7.61
N GLU A 79 -6.21 10.86 -8.71
CA GLU A 79 -5.86 12.21 -9.16
C GLU A 79 -6.00 13.28 -8.06
N SER A 80 -6.99 13.13 -7.18
CA SER A 80 -7.24 14.06 -6.06
C SER A 80 -6.04 14.24 -5.13
N VAL A 81 -5.20 13.21 -4.92
CA VAL A 81 -4.05 13.30 -4.00
C VAL A 81 -2.86 14.06 -4.60
N ARG A 82 -2.84 14.30 -5.91
CA ARG A 82 -1.76 15.07 -6.56
C ARG A 82 -1.68 16.50 -6.05
N ARG A 83 -2.82 17.07 -5.62
CA ARG A 83 -2.93 18.44 -5.12
C ARG A 83 -2.54 18.58 -3.66
N LEU A 84 -2.38 17.50 -2.93
CA LEU A 84 -1.98 17.51 -1.53
C LEU A 84 -0.51 17.94 -1.38
N PRO A 85 -0.16 18.62 -0.28
CA PRO A 85 1.22 18.91 0.06
C PRO A 85 2.11 17.66 0.01
N LYS A 86 3.31 17.79 -0.58
CA LYS A 86 4.29 16.71 -0.70
C LYS A 86 5.39 16.89 0.35
N LEU A 87 5.56 15.90 1.21
CA LEU A 87 6.41 16.00 2.40
C LEU A 87 7.78 15.34 2.23
N GLY A 88 8.18 15.03 1.02
CA GLY A 88 9.42 14.31 0.70
C GLY A 88 9.15 12.87 0.23
N GLY A 89 10.18 12.05 0.19
CA GLY A 89 10.12 10.62 -0.18
C GLY A 89 10.38 9.71 1.01
N LEU A 90 10.73 8.46 0.71
CA LEU A 90 10.95 7.43 1.73
C LEU A 90 12.14 7.78 2.66
N ASP A 91 13.24 8.31 2.08
CA ASP A 91 14.49 8.56 2.80
C ASP A 91 14.66 10.03 3.24
N ASP A 92 13.89 10.96 2.67
CA ASP A 92 14.05 12.41 2.84
C ASP A 92 12.75 13.12 3.23
N ALA A 93 11.80 12.41 3.84
CA ALA A 93 10.58 13.02 4.35
C ALA A 93 10.91 14.07 5.43
N ASN A 94 10.30 15.26 5.30
CA ASN A 94 10.59 16.40 6.16
C ASN A 94 9.73 16.38 7.43
N LEU A 95 10.38 16.22 8.57
CA LEU A 95 9.75 16.15 9.89
C LEU A 95 8.92 17.39 10.23
N GLU A 96 9.47 18.57 9.95
CA GLU A 96 8.81 19.85 10.28
C GLU A 96 7.54 20.06 9.46
N LEU A 97 7.60 19.70 8.17
CA LEU A 97 6.42 19.74 7.31
C LEU A 97 5.35 18.73 7.75
N ILE A 98 5.74 17.55 8.25
CA ILE A 98 4.79 16.56 8.81
C ILE A 98 4.09 17.15 10.04
N LEU A 99 4.85 17.72 10.98
CA LEU A 99 4.31 18.35 12.19
C LEU A 99 3.37 19.51 11.87
N ALA A 100 3.71 20.33 10.87
CA ALA A 100 2.89 21.45 10.42
C ALA A 100 1.50 21.00 9.93
N GLN A 101 1.35 19.75 9.45
CA GLN A 101 0.06 19.20 9.05
C GLN A 101 -0.84 18.84 10.24
N ARG A 102 -0.31 18.78 11.47
CA ARG A 102 -1.03 18.36 12.68
C ARG A 102 -1.83 17.06 12.46
N PRO A 103 -1.18 15.97 12.01
CA PRO A 103 -1.88 14.72 11.74
C PRO A 103 -2.28 14.04 13.06
N ASP A 104 -3.42 13.35 13.03
CA ASP A 104 -3.83 12.43 14.08
C ASP A 104 -3.38 10.98 13.80
N LEU A 105 -2.95 10.70 12.56
CA LEU A 105 -2.31 9.45 12.16
C LEU A 105 -1.26 9.70 11.06
N VAL A 106 -0.08 9.11 11.24
CA VAL A 106 0.97 9.03 10.20
C VAL A 106 1.13 7.57 9.79
N LEU A 107 1.00 7.30 8.50
CA LEU A 107 1.23 6.00 7.87
C LEU A 107 2.56 6.04 7.11
N LEU A 108 3.44 5.08 7.36
CA LEU A 108 4.75 5.00 6.70
C LEU A 108 5.27 3.55 6.65
N SER A 109 6.31 3.33 5.85
CA SER A 109 7.05 2.07 5.80
C SER A 109 8.05 1.97 6.96
N SER A 110 8.35 0.78 7.43
CA SER A 110 9.39 0.52 8.43
C SER A 110 10.80 0.96 7.98
N SER A 111 11.02 1.04 6.66
CA SER A 111 12.25 1.59 6.09
C SER A 111 12.39 3.10 6.27
N ASN A 112 11.30 3.81 6.58
CA ASN A 112 11.33 5.24 6.89
C ASN A 112 11.82 5.45 8.33
N ARG A 113 13.00 6.04 8.49
CA ARG A 113 13.69 6.21 9.79
C ARG A 113 13.06 7.27 10.72
N LEU A 114 11.92 7.87 10.33
CA LEU A 114 11.27 8.93 11.10
C LEU A 114 10.32 8.42 12.19
N ALA A 115 9.89 7.17 12.16
CA ALA A 115 8.86 6.64 13.05
C ALA A 115 9.13 6.91 14.53
N ALA A 116 10.34 6.58 15.01
CA ALA A 116 10.72 6.80 16.40
C ALA A 116 10.70 8.30 16.79
N ARG A 117 11.16 9.18 15.89
CA ARG A 117 11.19 10.63 16.14
C ARG A 117 9.77 11.21 16.17
N LEU A 118 8.90 10.78 15.25
CA LEU A 118 7.51 11.20 15.20
C LEU A 118 6.75 10.77 16.47
N ARG A 119 6.96 9.52 16.93
CA ARG A 119 6.37 9.02 18.18
C ARG A 119 6.90 9.80 19.41
N ALA A 120 8.20 10.13 19.46
CA ALA A 120 8.78 10.95 20.54
C ALA A 120 8.19 12.36 20.59
N LEU A 121 7.68 12.87 19.48
CA LEU A 121 6.97 14.15 19.37
C LEU A 121 5.45 14.03 19.61
N GLY A 122 4.98 12.86 20.07
CA GLY A 122 3.59 12.62 20.44
C GLY A 122 2.65 12.30 19.28
N LEU A 123 3.17 12.04 18.07
CA LEU A 123 2.33 11.64 16.94
C LEU A 123 2.01 10.15 16.99
N THR A 124 0.78 9.80 16.58
CA THR A 124 0.39 8.41 16.36
C THR A 124 0.94 7.94 15.01
N VAL A 125 1.76 6.90 15.03
CA VAL A 125 2.47 6.38 13.83
C VAL A 125 2.21 4.90 13.68
N ALA A 126 1.84 4.47 12.47
CA ALA A 126 1.75 3.06 12.08
C ALA A 126 2.76 2.75 10.97
N GLU A 127 3.64 1.77 11.24
CA GLU A 127 4.61 1.24 10.29
C GLU A 127 4.02 0.01 9.62
N LEU A 128 3.76 0.10 8.30
CA LEU A 128 3.07 -0.95 7.55
C LEU A 128 3.80 -1.23 6.24
N ASP A 129 4.13 -2.51 6.04
CA ASP A 129 4.85 -3.00 4.87
C ASP A 129 4.20 -4.25 4.29
N ALA A 130 4.47 -4.51 3.01
CA ALA A 130 4.05 -5.74 2.36
C ALA A 130 5.06 -6.15 1.28
N GLU A 131 5.53 -7.39 1.34
CA GLU A 131 6.46 -7.98 0.38
C GLU A 131 5.81 -9.08 -0.46
N ASP A 132 4.74 -9.71 0.04
CA ASP A 132 3.99 -10.79 -0.61
C ASP A 132 2.47 -10.52 -0.61
N LEU A 133 1.68 -11.31 -1.35
CA LEU A 133 0.23 -11.11 -1.46
C LEU A 133 -0.52 -11.26 -0.12
N PRO A 134 -0.22 -12.25 0.75
CA PRO A 134 -0.80 -12.31 2.09
C PRO A 134 -0.52 -11.06 2.92
N GLN A 135 0.68 -10.49 2.79
CA GLN A 135 1.05 -9.26 3.51
C GLN A 135 0.31 -8.05 2.96
N VAL A 136 0.06 -7.96 1.65
CA VAL A 136 -0.81 -6.90 1.08
C VAL A 136 -2.22 -6.98 1.65
N GLN A 137 -2.80 -8.18 1.75
CA GLN A 137 -4.11 -8.39 2.37
C GLN A 137 -4.12 -7.96 3.84
N ARG A 138 -3.08 -8.32 4.60
CA ARG A 138 -2.89 -7.92 6.01
C ARG A 138 -2.76 -6.41 6.15
N LEU A 139 -1.95 -5.76 5.29
CA LEU A 139 -1.78 -4.31 5.26
C LEU A 139 -3.12 -3.61 5.05
N LEU A 140 -3.89 -4.04 4.06
CA LEU A 140 -5.21 -3.49 3.78
C LEU A 140 -6.16 -3.66 4.97
N THR A 141 -6.10 -4.81 5.66
CA THR A 141 -6.87 -5.09 6.87
C THR A 141 -6.49 -4.15 8.02
N LYS A 142 -5.19 -3.93 8.25
CA LYS A 142 -4.70 -3.02 9.29
C LYS A 142 -5.08 -1.57 9.00
N VAL A 143 -4.94 -1.12 7.75
CA VAL A 143 -5.35 0.24 7.33
C VAL A 143 -6.86 0.42 7.53
N ALA A 144 -7.68 -0.54 7.09
CA ALA A 144 -9.14 -0.47 7.27
C ALA A 144 -9.54 -0.40 8.75
N ALA A 145 -8.87 -1.17 9.62
CA ALA A 145 -9.11 -1.12 11.06
C ALA A 145 -8.73 0.25 11.65
N LEU A 146 -7.57 0.81 11.28
CA LEU A 146 -7.15 2.16 11.68
C LEU A 146 -8.13 3.24 11.23
N LEU A 147 -8.72 3.09 10.05
CA LEU A 147 -9.69 4.04 9.50
C LEU A 147 -11.11 3.90 10.11
N GLY A 148 -11.33 2.86 10.94
CA GLY A 148 -12.64 2.57 11.53
C GLY A 148 -13.63 1.89 10.56
N VAL A 149 -13.14 1.27 9.49
CA VAL A 149 -13.94 0.60 8.44
C VAL A 149 -13.46 -0.84 8.17
N PRO A 150 -13.28 -1.70 9.20
CA PRO A 150 -12.61 -2.99 9.06
C PRO A 150 -13.26 -3.91 8.03
N GLN A 151 -14.58 -3.82 7.83
CA GLN A 151 -15.33 -4.65 6.86
C GLN A 151 -14.94 -4.36 5.40
N GLN A 152 -14.49 -3.13 5.10
CA GLN A 152 -14.11 -2.74 3.75
C GLN A 152 -12.87 -3.47 3.24
N ALA A 153 -11.99 -3.92 4.13
CA ALA A 153 -10.79 -4.67 3.73
C ALA A 153 -11.14 -5.96 2.97
N ALA A 154 -12.09 -6.74 3.48
CA ALA A 154 -12.53 -7.98 2.85
C ALA A 154 -13.17 -7.72 1.48
N VAL A 155 -13.99 -6.67 1.36
CA VAL A 155 -14.62 -6.26 0.11
C VAL A 155 -13.57 -5.90 -0.94
N GLN A 156 -12.59 -5.06 -0.56
CA GLN A 156 -11.52 -4.64 -1.47
C GLN A 156 -10.63 -5.82 -1.88
N TRP A 157 -10.32 -6.72 -0.94
CA TRP A 157 -9.55 -7.91 -1.28
C TRP A 157 -10.27 -8.83 -2.27
N GLN A 158 -11.59 -9.01 -2.13
CA GLN A 158 -12.39 -9.76 -3.10
C GLN A 158 -12.36 -9.14 -4.50
N VAL A 159 -12.35 -7.81 -4.62
CA VAL A 159 -12.19 -7.11 -5.90
C VAL A 159 -10.83 -7.44 -6.52
N ILE A 160 -9.74 -7.32 -5.75
CA ILE A 160 -8.37 -7.65 -6.20
C ILE A 160 -8.32 -9.10 -6.70
N GLU A 161 -8.80 -10.05 -5.92
CA GLU A 161 -8.81 -11.47 -6.29
C GLU A 161 -9.66 -11.76 -7.54
N SER A 162 -10.79 -11.06 -7.69
CA SER A 162 -11.63 -11.17 -8.87
C SER A 162 -10.91 -10.69 -10.13
N ASP A 163 -10.21 -9.56 -10.04
CA ASP A 163 -9.51 -8.98 -11.18
C ASP A 163 -8.27 -9.79 -11.57
N ILE A 164 -7.54 -10.35 -10.59
CA ILE A 164 -6.45 -11.31 -10.85
C ILE A 164 -6.98 -12.55 -11.58
N ARG A 165 -8.12 -13.12 -11.14
CA ARG A 165 -8.73 -14.28 -11.83
C ARG A 165 -9.17 -13.95 -13.26
N LYS A 166 -9.71 -12.76 -13.50
CA LYS A 166 -10.06 -12.31 -14.86
C LYS A 166 -8.81 -12.23 -15.75
N ALA A 167 -7.74 -11.60 -15.24
CA ALA A 167 -6.47 -11.51 -15.95
C ALA A 167 -5.90 -12.91 -16.26
N GLN A 168 -5.91 -13.82 -15.28
CA GLN A 168 -5.47 -15.20 -15.45
C GLN A 168 -6.24 -15.94 -16.55
N ALA A 169 -7.55 -15.72 -16.64
CA ALA A 169 -8.39 -16.33 -17.66
C ALA A 169 -8.09 -15.81 -19.09
N MET A 170 -7.54 -14.59 -19.19
CA MET A 170 -7.17 -13.99 -20.47
C MET A 170 -5.78 -14.42 -20.97
N VAL A 171 -4.94 -15.02 -20.11
CA VAL A 171 -3.60 -15.44 -20.50
C VAL A 171 -3.66 -16.58 -21.53
N PRO A 172 -3.12 -16.38 -22.76
CA PRO A 172 -3.09 -17.42 -23.78
C PRO A 172 -2.31 -18.65 -23.33
N ALA A 173 -2.74 -19.83 -23.70
CA ALA A 173 -2.05 -21.09 -23.36
C ALA A 173 -0.56 -21.08 -23.79
N ALA A 174 -0.25 -20.46 -24.94
CA ALA A 174 1.13 -20.32 -25.44
C ALA A 174 2.03 -19.40 -24.59
N ALA A 175 1.45 -18.52 -23.75
CA ALA A 175 2.21 -17.65 -22.87
C ALA A 175 2.52 -18.32 -21.51
N ARG A 176 1.84 -19.40 -21.17
CA ARG A 176 2.07 -20.11 -19.91
C ARG A 176 3.44 -20.79 -19.93
N GLY A 177 4.10 -20.75 -18.78
CA GLY A 177 5.46 -21.26 -18.63
C GLY A 177 6.55 -20.31 -19.14
N THR A 178 6.20 -19.11 -19.64
CA THR A 178 7.19 -18.09 -20.02
C THR A 178 8.08 -17.76 -18.82
N ARG A 179 9.38 -17.87 -19.01
CA ARG A 179 10.39 -17.57 -17.98
C ARG A 179 10.63 -16.06 -17.92
N VAL A 180 10.26 -15.45 -16.81
CA VAL A 180 10.27 -13.99 -16.63
C VAL A 180 11.35 -13.55 -15.66
N TYR A 181 12.10 -12.52 -16.03
CA TYR A 181 12.92 -11.70 -15.15
C TYR A 181 12.24 -10.34 -14.99
N PHE A 182 11.89 -9.97 -13.77
CA PHE A 182 11.34 -8.65 -13.45
C PHE A 182 12.37 -7.84 -12.68
N GLU A 183 12.85 -6.74 -13.27
CA GLU A 183 13.77 -5.80 -12.65
C GLU A 183 13.01 -4.70 -11.92
N VAL A 184 13.30 -4.54 -10.62
CA VAL A 184 12.69 -3.51 -9.77
C VAL A 184 13.50 -2.20 -9.80
N SER A 185 14.82 -2.29 -10.00
CA SER A 185 15.66 -1.10 -10.13
C SER A 185 16.96 -1.41 -10.90
N SER A 186 17.56 -0.39 -11.51
CA SER A 186 18.85 -0.46 -12.22
C SER A 186 20.02 -0.89 -11.33
N ALA A 187 19.87 -0.83 -9.99
CA ALA A 187 20.82 -1.42 -9.07
C ALA A 187 20.73 -2.95 -8.99
N LEU A 188 19.99 -3.58 -9.94
CA LEU A 188 19.76 -5.01 -10.09
C LEU A 188 18.98 -5.65 -8.94
N TYR A 189 18.09 -4.90 -8.31
CA TYR A 189 17.06 -5.50 -7.48
C TYR A 189 15.99 -6.09 -8.39
N ALA A 190 15.66 -7.35 -8.13
CA ALA A 190 14.66 -8.09 -8.89
C ALA A 190 13.48 -8.50 -8.01
N ALA A 191 12.31 -8.69 -8.62
CA ALA A 191 11.19 -9.34 -7.96
C ALA A 191 11.42 -10.85 -7.97
N GLY A 192 11.70 -11.45 -6.81
CA GLY A 192 11.79 -12.89 -6.61
C GLY A 192 10.41 -13.54 -6.61
N GLU A 193 10.39 -14.87 -6.75
CA GLU A 193 9.16 -15.69 -6.76
C GLU A 193 8.31 -15.47 -5.49
N SER A 194 8.93 -15.21 -4.33
CA SER A 194 8.25 -14.98 -3.06
C SER A 194 7.66 -13.56 -2.92
N SER A 195 8.05 -12.61 -3.78
CA SER A 195 7.49 -11.26 -3.77
C SER A 195 6.04 -11.24 -4.27
N TYR A 196 5.27 -10.19 -3.94
CA TYR A 196 3.90 -10.02 -4.47
C TYR A 196 3.89 -9.95 -6.01
N ILE A 197 4.93 -9.38 -6.64
CA ILE A 197 5.10 -9.38 -8.10
C ILE A 197 5.34 -10.80 -8.60
N GLY A 198 6.26 -11.53 -7.99
CA GLY A 198 6.56 -12.92 -8.35
C GLY A 198 5.37 -13.84 -8.18
N GLN A 199 4.62 -13.70 -7.08
CA GLN A 199 3.39 -14.46 -6.85
C GLN A 199 2.29 -14.10 -7.86
N LEU A 200 2.18 -12.83 -8.28
CA LEU A 200 1.27 -12.42 -9.32
C LEU A 200 1.64 -13.04 -10.67
N LEU A 201 2.91 -12.99 -11.07
CA LEU A 201 3.42 -13.63 -12.28
C LEU A 201 3.14 -15.14 -12.28
N THR A 202 3.36 -15.82 -11.15
CA THR A 202 3.06 -17.26 -10.98
C THR A 202 1.56 -17.53 -11.14
N ARG A 203 0.68 -16.71 -10.57
CA ARG A 203 -0.77 -16.83 -10.76
C ARG A 203 -1.20 -16.63 -12.23
N LEU A 204 -0.49 -15.79 -12.96
CA LEU A 204 -0.70 -15.59 -14.40
C LEU A 204 -0.09 -16.71 -15.26
N GLY A 205 0.57 -17.71 -14.64
CA GLY A 205 1.13 -18.86 -15.32
C GLY A 205 2.55 -18.67 -15.85
N ALA A 206 3.24 -17.59 -15.46
CA ALA A 206 4.65 -17.40 -15.75
C ALA A 206 5.55 -18.15 -14.77
N VAL A 207 6.82 -18.36 -15.13
CA VAL A 207 7.88 -18.92 -14.29
C VAL A 207 8.88 -17.81 -13.97
N ASN A 208 9.01 -17.45 -12.70
CA ASN A 208 10.01 -16.49 -12.28
C ASN A 208 11.40 -17.12 -12.31
N VAL A 209 12.39 -16.47 -12.95
CA VAL A 209 13.77 -16.96 -12.97
C VAL A 209 14.51 -16.73 -11.67
N VAL A 210 13.98 -15.89 -10.79
CA VAL A 210 14.53 -15.59 -9.46
C VAL A 210 13.77 -16.37 -8.40
N SER A 211 14.36 -17.50 -7.97
CA SER A 211 13.76 -18.45 -7.03
C SER A 211 13.45 -17.79 -5.67
N ALA A 212 12.41 -18.30 -4.99
CA ALA A 212 11.98 -17.87 -3.66
C ALA A 212 13.09 -17.94 -2.59
N GLN A 213 14.09 -18.83 -2.75
CA GLN A 213 15.22 -18.95 -1.82
C GLN A 213 16.09 -17.68 -1.72
N TRP A 214 16.01 -16.79 -2.70
CA TRP A 214 16.76 -15.51 -2.71
C TRP A 214 16.03 -14.39 -1.97
N GLY A 215 14.81 -14.65 -1.51
CA GLY A 215 13.93 -13.67 -0.88
C GLY A 215 13.07 -12.90 -1.88
N PRO A 216 12.24 -11.96 -1.37
CA PRO A 216 11.25 -11.27 -2.20
C PRO A 216 11.87 -10.26 -3.17
N PHE A 217 12.89 -9.52 -2.74
CA PHE A 217 13.53 -8.47 -3.57
C PHE A 217 15.06 -8.53 -3.48
N PRO A 218 15.69 -9.61 -4.00
CA PRO A 218 17.14 -9.76 -3.93
C PRO A 218 17.86 -8.80 -4.86
N LYS A 219 19.05 -8.34 -4.43
CA LYS A 219 20.02 -7.74 -5.30
C LYS A 219 20.81 -8.84 -6.00
N LEU A 220 20.79 -8.86 -7.32
CA LEU A 220 21.39 -9.92 -8.12
C LEU A 220 22.75 -9.52 -8.70
N ASN A 221 23.59 -10.52 -8.97
CA ASN A 221 24.74 -10.35 -9.83
C ASN A 221 24.27 -10.32 -11.31
N PRO A 222 24.76 -9.37 -12.15
CA PRO A 222 24.41 -9.31 -13.57
C PRO A 222 24.61 -10.62 -14.32
N GLU A 223 25.65 -11.38 -13.99
CA GLU A 223 25.93 -12.69 -14.60
C GLU A 223 24.86 -13.74 -14.30
N PHE A 224 24.18 -13.63 -13.14
CA PHE A 224 23.06 -14.52 -12.82
C PHE A 224 21.95 -14.37 -13.87
N VAL A 225 21.57 -13.13 -14.20
CA VAL A 225 20.49 -12.83 -15.16
C VAL A 225 20.86 -13.37 -16.55
N VAL A 226 22.13 -13.16 -16.97
CA VAL A 226 22.64 -13.67 -18.25
C VAL A 226 22.59 -15.20 -18.28
N ARG A 227 23.02 -15.90 -17.21
CA ARG A 227 22.95 -17.38 -17.14
C ARG A 227 21.52 -17.89 -17.07
N ALA A 228 20.63 -17.19 -16.40
CA ALA A 228 19.24 -17.59 -16.26
C ALA A 228 18.48 -17.59 -17.60
N GLN A 229 18.95 -16.82 -18.61
CA GLN A 229 18.35 -16.77 -19.95
C GLN A 229 16.81 -16.67 -19.89
N PRO A 230 16.22 -15.59 -19.35
CA PRO A 230 14.77 -15.41 -19.34
C PRO A 230 14.21 -15.35 -20.77
N ASP A 231 12.97 -15.74 -20.94
CA ASP A 231 12.24 -15.59 -22.20
C ASP A 231 11.68 -14.16 -22.36
N LEU A 232 11.41 -13.49 -21.24
CA LEU A 232 10.89 -12.14 -21.17
C LEU A 232 11.60 -11.37 -20.06
N ILE A 233 11.98 -10.12 -20.35
CA ILE A 233 12.50 -9.17 -19.38
C ILE A 233 11.46 -8.08 -19.18
N MET A 234 11.08 -7.82 -17.93
CA MET A 234 10.13 -6.76 -17.55
C MET A 234 10.85 -5.73 -16.67
N LEU A 235 10.72 -4.46 -16.99
CA LEU A 235 11.34 -3.35 -16.26
C LEU A 235 10.67 -2.02 -16.59
N SER A 236 11.05 -0.93 -15.90
CA SER A 236 10.57 0.40 -16.28
C SER A 236 11.13 0.84 -17.64
N ALA A 237 10.38 1.62 -18.40
CA ALA A 237 10.81 2.15 -19.68
C ALA A 237 12.11 2.97 -19.57
N THR A 238 12.27 3.72 -18.48
CA THR A 238 13.49 4.51 -18.22
C THR A 238 14.75 3.63 -18.09
N GLU A 239 14.63 2.46 -17.49
CA GLU A 239 15.75 1.54 -17.29
C GLU A 239 16.03 0.68 -18.52
N ALA A 240 15.04 0.49 -19.39
CA ALA A 240 15.18 -0.25 -20.63
C ALA A 240 16.17 0.38 -21.60
N GLU A 241 16.31 1.71 -21.61
CA GLU A 241 17.20 2.45 -22.50
C GLU A 241 18.69 2.04 -22.37
N GLY A 242 19.10 1.65 -21.15
CA GLY A 242 20.47 1.23 -20.85
C GLY A 242 20.73 -0.27 -20.93
N LEU A 243 19.68 -1.08 -21.09
CA LEU A 243 19.72 -2.52 -20.87
C LEU A 243 20.73 -3.24 -21.79
N VAL A 244 20.74 -2.94 -23.09
CA VAL A 244 21.63 -3.57 -24.08
C VAL A 244 23.11 -3.24 -23.88
N ARG A 245 23.42 -2.15 -23.18
CA ARG A 245 24.81 -1.72 -22.88
C ARG A 245 25.40 -2.44 -21.67
N ARG A 246 24.60 -3.18 -20.91
CA ARG A 246 25.07 -3.97 -19.77
C ARG A 246 25.92 -5.15 -20.25
N PRO A 247 27.06 -5.47 -19.60
CA PRO A 247 27.92 -6.57 -20.01
C PRO A 247 27.19 -7.90 -20.13
N GLY A 248 27.25 -8.54 -21.30
CA GLY A 248 26.65 -9.83 -21.59
C GLY A 248 25.15 -9.81 -21.91
N TRP A 249 24.44 -8.72 -21.66
CA TRP A 249 22.98 -8.69 -21.84
C TRP A 249 22.55 -8.71 -23.31
N SER A 250 23.32 -8.12 -24.21
CA SER A 250 23.08 -8.18 -25.66
C SER A 250 23.10 -9.62 -26.23
N GLN A 251 23.68 -10.57 -25.50
CA GLN A 251 23.74 -11.98 -25.90
C GLN A 251 22.55 -12.79 -25.42
N MET A 252 21.70 -12.25 -24.53
CA MET A 252 20.51 -12.94 -24.05
C MET A 252 19.48 -13.07 -25.18
N LYS A 253 18.86 -14.25 -25.29
CA LYS A 253 17.83 -14.54 -26.31
C LYS A 253 16.64 -13.56 -26.21
N ALA A 254 16.23 -13.18 -25.00
CA ALA A 254 15.16 -12.20 -24.80
C ALA A 254 15.51 -10.84 -25.46
N VAL A 255 16.74 -10.37 -25.27
CA VAL A 255 17.22 -9.10 -25.86
C VAL A 255 17.30 -9.19 -27.38
N GLN A 256 17.90 -10.25 -27.92
CA GLN A 256 18.05 -10.47 -29.37
C GLN A 256 16.70 -10.57 -30.10
N ARG A 257 15.67 -11.08 -29.42
CA ARG A 257 14.31 -11.26 -29.97
C ARG A 257 13.37 -10.10 -29.66
N GLY A 258 13.88 -9.02 -29.02
CA GLY A 258 13.05 -7.88 -28.62
C GLY A 258 11.99 -8.23 -27.55
N ARG A 259 12.20 -9.31 -26.79
CA ARG A 259 11.32 -9.74 -25.71
C ARG A 259 11.61 -8.95 -24.43
N ILE A 260 11.41 -7.63 -24.52
CA ILE A 260 11.60 -6.67 -23.43
C ILE A 260 10.28 -5.94 -23.24
N CYS A 261 9.65 -6.13 -22.10
CA CYS A 261 8.48 -5.37 -21.68
C CYS A 261 8.96 -4.13 -20.92
N ALA A 262 9.17 -3.03 -21.66
CA ALA A 262 9.50 -1.73 -21.11
C ALA A 262 8.23 -1.00 -20.69
N MET A 263 7.92 -1.02 -19.39
CA MET A 263 6.66 -0.50 -18.87
C MET A 263 6.69 1.02 -18.76
N PRO A 264 5.67 1.73 -19.29
CA PRO A 264 5.49 3.16 -19.04
C PRO A 264 5.40 3.45 -17.54
N PRO A 265 5.74 4.68 -17.07
CA PRO A 265 5.74 5.02 -15.65
C PRO A 265 4.40 4.72 -14.94
N VAL A 266 3.27 4.93 -15.63
CA VAL A 266 1.93 4.68 -15.05
C VAL A 266 1.73 3.19 -14.75
N ASP A 267 2.11 2.31 -15.67
CA ASP A 267 1.97 0.86 -15.54
C ASP A 267 2.98 0.31 -14.52
N TYR A 268 4.21 0.83 -14.57
CA TYR A 268 5.25 0.48 -13.59
C TYR A 268 4.83 0.87 -12.17
N ASP A 269 4.26 2.05 -11.97
CA ASP A 269 3.71 2.49 -10.68
C ASP A 269 2.66 1.53 -10.13
N VAL A 270 1.78 0.98 -10.99
CA VAL A 270 0.75 0.02 -10.57
C VAL A 270 1.38 -1.29 -10.11
N LEU A 271 2.38 -1.79 -10.85
CA LEU A 271 3.08 -3.05 -10.56
C LEU A 271 4.03 -2.95 -9.37
N SER A 272 4.70 -1.81 -9.18
CA SER A 272 5.73 -1.63 -8.15
C SER A 272 5.17 -1.31 -6.75
N ARG A 273 3.84 -1.12 -6.60
CA ARG A 273 3.20 -0.74 -5.34
C ARG A 273 2.40 -1.90 -4.75
N PRO A 274 2.83 -2.46 -3.58
CA PRO A 274 2.09 -3.52 -2.91
C PRO A 274 0.82 -2.95 -2.25
N GLY A 275 -0.25 -2.83 -3.03
CA GLY A 275 -1.45 -2.13 -2.60
C GLY A 275 -2.73 -2.57 -3.31
N PRO A 276 -3.79 -1.76 -3.20
CA PRO A 276 -5.13 -2.15 -3.64
C PRO A 276 -5.27 -2.26 -5.17
N ARG A 277 -4.27 -1.79 -5.95
CA ARG A 277 -4.31 -1.86 -7.42
C ARG A 277 -3.67 -3.13 -8.00
N LEU A 278 -3.36 -4.14 -7.18
CA LEU A 278 -2.79 -5.40 -7.67
C LEU A 278 -3.69 -6.13 -8.68
N GLY A 279 -5.01 -5.97 -8.59
CA GLY A 279 -5.93 -6.46 -9.62
C GLY A 279 -5.70 -5.80 -10.98
N ALA A 280 -5.49 -4.48 -11.00
CA ALA A 280 -5.11 -3.74 -12.21
C ALA A 280 -3.69 -4.11 -12.69
N ALA A 281 -2.75 -4.32 -11.75
CA ALA A 281 -1.40 -4.77 -12.07
C ALA A 281 -1.38 -6.10 -12.84
N ALA A 282 -2.33 -7.00 -12.57
CA ALA A 282 -2.45 -8.27 -13.29
C ALA A 282 -2.90 -8.12 -14.75
N GLN A 283 -3.41 -6.95 -15.13
CA GLN A 283 -3.94 -6.66 -16.47
C GLN A 283 -2.95 -5.87 -17.35
N VAL A 284 -1.87 -5.36 -16.76
CA VAL A 284 -0.75 -4.71 -17.44
C VAL A 284 0.14 -5.76 -18.12
#